data_3c6ba90de80a9f5b380d036b24ed73ca
#
_entry.id   3c6ba90de80a9f5b380d036b24ed73ca
#
_cell.length_a   1.000
_cell.length_b   1.000
_cell.length_c   1.000
_cell.angle_alpha   90.00
_cell.angle_beta   90.00
_cell.angle_gamma   90.00
#
_symmetry.space_group_name_H-M   'P 1'
#
loop_
_entity.id
_entity.type
_entity.pdbx_description
1 polymer ?
#
loop_
_entity_poly.entity_id
_entity_poly.type
_entity_poly.pdbx_seq_one_letter_code
_entity_poly.pdbx_strand_id
1 'polypeptide(L)'
;MALDQESFDILLPTIQRFIQERLIPAENHLEEHDEVPADIIEDMKEMGLFGLTVPEEYGGIGLSVSQEVLVNYELGRTAPAFRSVFGTNIGIGSQGILMDGTPEQKAEYLPRVASGELIMSF
;
A
#
# COMPACT_ATOMS: atom_id res chain seq x y z
N MET A 1 8.06 -13.87 -6.31
CA MET A 1 9.24 -13.13 -6.80
C MET A 1 9.06 -11.65 -6.54
N ALA A 2 10.15 -10.98 -6.22
CA ALA A 2 10.14 -9.53 -6.06
C ALA A 2 9.90 -8.83 -7.39
N LEU A 3 9.36 -7.62 -7.34
CA LEU A 3 9.21 -6.77 -8.51
C LEU A 3 10.59 -6.53 -9.13
N ASP A 4 10.69 -6.59 -10.47
CA ASP A 4 11.94 -6.33 -11.16
C ASP A 4 12.38 -4.87 -10.98
N GLN A 5 13.68 -4.64 -11.13
CA GLN A 5 14.27 -3.32 -10.87
C GLN A 5 13.74 -2.24 -11.82
N GLU A 6 13.54 -2.59 -13.09
CA GLU A 6 13.02 -1.63 -14.07
C GLU A 6 11.62 -1.12 -13.68
N SER A 7 10.74 -2.04 -13.30
CA SER A 7 9.39 -1.67 -12.84
C SER A 7 9.44 -0.87 -11.54
N PHE A 8 10.33 -1.22 -10.64
CA PHE A 8 10.49 -0.49 -9.39
C PHE A 8 11.02 0.92 -9.61
N ASP A 9 11.93 1.10 -10.57
CA ASP A 9 12.48 2.41 -10.94
C ASP A 9 11.40 3.34 -11.53
N ILE A 10 10.28 2.80 -12.00
CA ILE A 10 9.11 3.56 -12.43
C ILE A 10 8.16 3.82 -11.25
N LEU A 11 7.95 2.82 -10.41
CA LEU A 11 7.01 2.92 -9.29
C LEU A 11 7.45 3.94 -8.24
N LEU A 12 8.71 3.91 -7.83
CA LEU A 12 9.19 4.77 -6.75
C LEU A 12 9.03 6.25 -7.07
N PRO A 13 9.42 6.78 -8.24
CA PRO A 13 9.16 8.16 -8.60
C PRO A 13 7.66 8.50 -8.68
N THR A 14 6.83 7.55 -9.07
CA THR A 14 5.38 7.73 -9.11
C THR A 14 4.82 7.94 -7.70
N ILE A 15 5.29 7.16 -6.74
CA ILE A 15 4.92 7.32 -5.33
C ILE A 15 5.44 8.65 -4.79
N GLN A 16 6.68 9.03 -5.09
CA GLN A 16 7.26 10.32 -4.69
C GLN A 16 6.41 11.49 -5.19
N ARG A 17 5.97 11.44 -6.44
CA ARG A 17 5.11 12.46 -7.03
C ARG A 17 3.75 12.50 -6.34
N PHE A 18 3.15 11.36 -6.08
CA PHE A 18 1.88 11.27 -5.35
C PHE A 18 1.97 11.93 -3.97
N ILE A 19 3.05 11.65 -3.24
CA ILE A 19 3.30 12.27 -1.94
C ILE A 19 3.39 13.78 -2.08
N GLN A 20 4.18 14.27 -3.03
CA GLN A 20 4.42 15.69 -3.21
C GLN A 20 3.18 16.45 -3.72
N GLU A 21 2.43 15.86 -4.63
CA GLU A 21 1.32 16.54 -5.31
C GLU A 21 -0.03 16.33 -4.64
N ARG A 22 -0.22 15.21 -3.92
CA ARG A 22 -1.52 14.86 -3.36
C ARG A 22 -1.53 14.75 -1.83
N LEU A 23 -0.51 14.15 -1.22
CA LEU A 23 -0.52 13.89 0.22
C LEU A 23 -0.11 15.11 1.02
N ILE A 24 1.03 15.70 0.71
CA ILE A 24 1.51 16.89 1.43
C ILE A 24 0.48 18.04 1.36
N PRO A 25 -0.09 18.37 0.18
CA PRO A 25 -1.12 19.39 0.12
C PRO A 25 -2.39 19.09 0.93
N ALA A 26 -2.67 17.81 1.22
CA ALA A 26 -3.86 17.40 1.96
C ALA A 26 -3.64 17.33 3.48
N GLU A 27 -2.43 17.63 3.97
CA GLU A 27 -2.12 17.52 5.41
C GLU A 27 -2.98 18.44 6.27
N ASN A 28 -3.27 19.65 5.79
CA ASN A 28 -4.13 20.58 6.53
C ASN A 28 -5.56 20.06 6.65
N HIS A 29 -6.10 19.47 5.58
CA HIS A 29 -7.43 18.85 5.64
C HIS A 29 -7.46 17.69 6.64
N LEU A 30 -6.42 16.86 6.64
CA LEU A 30 -6.27 15.75 7.57
C LEU A 30 -6.28 16.25 9.02
N GLU A 31 -5.55 17.32 9.31
CA GLU A 31 -5.46 17.88 10.66
C GLU A 31 -6.78 18.50 11.11
N GLU A 32 -7.47 19.22 10.21
CA GLU A 32 -8.71 19.91 10.53
C GLU A 32 -9.89 18.94 10.69
N HIS A 33 -9.96 17.87 9.90
CA HIS A 33 -11.12 16.98 9.81
C HIS A 33 -10.87 15.58 10.39
N ASP A 34 -9.65 15.27 10.80
CA ASP A 34 -9.27 13.97 11.35
C ASP A 34 -9.68 12.81 10.42
N GLU A 35 -9.55 13.02 9.11
CA GLU A 35 -9.86 12.01 8.11
C GLU A 35 -9.01 12.17 6.86
N VAL A 36 -8.70 11.05 6.20
CA VAL A 36 -8.07 11.06 4.89
C VAL A 36 -9.17 11.22 3.84
N PRO A 37 -9.05 12.20 2.91
CA PRO A 37 -10.06 12.38 1.86
C PRO A 37 -10.32 11.09 1.07
N ALA A 38 -11.60 10.82 0.78
CA ALA A 38 -12.00 9.59 0.09
C ALA A 38 -11.39 9.46 -1.32
N ASP A 39 -11.21 10.58 -2.03
CA ASP A 39 -10.58 10.57 -3.35
C ASP A 39 -9.10 10.16 -3.29
N ILE A 40 -8.39 10.53 -2.23
CA ILE A 40 -7.01 10.09 -1.99
C ILE A 40 -6.97 8.58 -1.74
N ILE A 41 -7.91 8.05 -0.96
CA ILE A 41 -8.00 6.60 -0.73
C ILE A 41 -8.24 5.84 -2.04
N GLU A 42 -9.12 6.36 -2.89
CA GLU A 42 -9.35 5.75 -4.21
C GLU A 42 -8.09 5.79 -5.09
N ASP A 43 -7.35 6.91 -5.09
CA ASP A 43 -6.07 6.99 -5.79
C ASP A 43 -5.07 5.95 -5.26
N MET A 44 -5.01 5.75 -3.94
CA MET A 44 -4.16 4.73 -3.33
C MET A 44 -4.52 3.33 -3.82
N LYS A 45 -5.82 3.03 -3.96
CA LYS A 45 -6.28 1.75 -4.50
C LYS A 45 -5.85 1.58 -5.96
N GLU A 46 -6.06 2.59 -6.77
CA GLU A 46 -5.68 2.57 -8.18
C GLU A 46 -4.18 2.40 -8.39
N MET A 47 -3.37 2.98 -7.51
CA MET A 47 -1.92 2.85 -7.55
C MET A 47 -1.42 1.49 -7.02
N GLY A 48 -2.30 0.68 -6.43
CA GLY A 48 -1.94 -0.63 -5.87
C GLY A 48 -1.25 -0.57 -4.52
N LEU A 49 -1.37 0.53 -3.79
CA LEU A 49 -0.67 0.71 -2.50
C LEU A 49 -1.13 -0.27 -1.43
N PHE A 50 -2.38 -0.75 -1.50
CA PHE A 50 -2.89 -1.78 -0.58
C PHE A 50 -2.28 -3.16 -0.81
N GLY A 51 -1.66 -3.38 -1.95
CA GLY A 51 -1.05 -4.66 -2.33
C GLY A 51 0.45 -4.60 -2.56
N LEU A 52 1.16 -3.61 -2.04
CA LEU A 52 2.60 -3.44 -2.29
C LEU A 52 3.40 -4.71 -2.01
N THR A 53 3.11 -5.43 -0.94
CA THR A 53 3.84 -6.63 -0.51
C THR A 53 3.13 -7.94 -0.86
N VAL A 54 1.92 -7.87 -1.41
CA VAL A 54 1.17 -9.05 -1.84
C VAL A 54 1.74 -9.51 -3.19
N PRO A 55 2.00 -10.82 -3.37
CA PRO A 55 2.53 -11.32 -4.63
C PRO A 55 1.64 -11.01 -5.83
N GLU A 56 2.25 -10.89 -7.00
CA GLU A 56 1.57 -10.61 -8.25
C GLU A 56 0.48 -11.63 -8.58
N GLU A 57 0.70 -12.90 -8.24
CA GLU A 57 -0.30 -13.97 -8.45
C GLU A 57 -1.62 -13.71 -7.73
N TYR A 58 -1.62 -12.88 -6.68
CA TYR A 58 -2.82 -12.48 -5.94
C TYR A 58 -3.23 -11.03 -6.23
N GLY A 59 -2.68 -10.43 -7.28
CA GLY A 59 -3.04 -9.08 -7.70
C GLY A 59 -2.24 -7.97 -7.04
N GLY A 60 -1.20 -8.30 -6.27
CA GLY A 60 -0.32 -7.31 -5.64
C GLY A 60 0.84 -6.89 -6.53
N ILE A 61 1.66 -6.00 -6.00
CA ILE A 61 2.86 -5.51 -6.70
C ILE A 61 4.07 -6.41 -6.41
N GLY A 62 4.10 -7.06 -5.24
CA GLY A 62 5.12 -8.02 -4.90
C GLY A 62 6.48 -7.42 -4.56
N LEU A 63 6.50 -6.31 -3.83
CA LEU A 63 7.77 -5.71 -3.41
C LEU A 63 8.56 -6.65 -2.50
N SER A 64 9.88 -6.66 -2.68
CA SER A 64 10.78 -7.23 -1.68
C SER A 64 10.82 -6.33 -0.44
N VAL A 65 11.36 -6.86 0.66
CA VAL A 65 11.51 -6.07 1.90
C VAL A 65 12.37 -4.82 1.67
N SER A 66 13.46 -4.94 0.91
CA SER A 66 14.31 -3.78 0.62
C SER A 66 13.60 -2.73 -0.24
N GLN A 67 12.77 -3.14 -1.19
CA GLN A 67 11.94 -2.22 -1.98
C GLN A 67 10.88 -1.54 -1.11
N GLU A 68 10.24 -2.31 -0.22
CA GLU A 68 9.26 -1.77 0.73
C GLU A 68 9.88 -0.72 1.65
N VAL A 69 11.09 -0.95 2.14
CA VAL A 69 11.82 0.02 2.98
C VAL A 69 12.01 1.34 2.24
N LEU A 70 12.38 1.31 0.97
CA LEU A 70 12.54 2.53 0.18
C LEU A 70 11.23 3.28 -0.01
N VAL A 71 10.13 2.57 -0.23
CA VAL A 71 8.79 3.18 -0.33
C VAL A 71 8.40 3.81 1.01
N ASN A 72 8.60 3.10 2.11
CA ASN A 72 8.27 3.62 3.44
C ASN A 72 9.13 4.83 3.80
N TYR A 73 10.38 4.87 3.36
CA TYR A 73 11.25 6.02 3.54
C TYR A 73 10.66 7.27 2.87
N GLU A 74 10.16 7.12 1.65
CA GLU A 74 9.52 8.24 0.95
C GLU A 74 8.21 8.66 1.62
N LEU A 75 7.38 7.70 2.06
CA LEU A 75 6.13 7.98 2.78
C LEU A 75 6.36 8.71 4.11
N GLY A 76 7.54 8.57 4.68
CA GLY A 76 7.94 9.31 5.89
C GLY A 76 8.04 10.83 5.72
N ARG A 77 7.94 11.33 4.48
CA ARG A 77 7.96 12.77 4.17
C ARG A 77 6.62 13.46 4.43
N THR A 78 5.57 12.70 4.63
CA THR A 78 4.22 13.21 4.83
C THR A 78 3.62 12.65 6.13
N ALA A 79 2.39 13.06 6.45
CA ALA A 79 1.74 12.66 7.69
C ALA A 79 1.59 11.13 7.77
N PRO A 80 1.90 10.51 8.93
CA PRO A 80 1.81 9.06 9.08
C PRO A 80 0.43 8.47 8.83
N ALA A 81 -0.63 9.26 9.00
CA ALA A 81 -2.00 8.82 8.79
C ALA A 81 -2.25 8.35 7.35
N PHE A 82 -1.57 8.93 6.36
CA PHE A 82 -1.72 8.50 4.97
C PHE A 82 -1.19 7.08 4.77
N ARG A 83 -0.03 6.77 5.30
CA ARG A 83 0.52 5.42 5.22
C ARG A 83 -0.35 4.43 6.01
N SER A 84 -0.94 4.86 7.11
CA SER A 84 -1.78 4.00 7.95
C SER A 84 -3.03 3.49 7.21
N VAL A 85 -3.49 4.19 6.18
CA VAL A 85 -4.65 3.74 5.39
C VAL A 85 -4.42 2.34 4.80
N PHE A 86 -3.23 2.07 4.26
CA PHE A 86 -2.91 0.78 3.65
C PHE A 86 -1.84 -0.01 4.41
N GLY A 87 -1.26 0.56 5.45
CA GLY A 87 -0.13 -0.05 6.16
C GLY A 87 -0.43 -1.41 6.74
N THR A 88 -1.63 -1.61 7.31
CA THR A 88 -2.02 -2.91 7.84
C THR A 88 -2.18 -3.94 6.73
N ASN A 89 -2.73 -3.55 5.59
CA ASN A 89 -2.90 -4.44 4.43
C ASN A 89 -1.57 -5.00 3.91
N ILE A 90 -0.52 -4.18 3.89
CA ILE A 90 0.79 -4.62 3.36
C ILE A 90 1.69 -5.25 4.41
N GLY A 91 1.29 -5.21 5.66
CA GLY A 91 2.08 -5.75 6.78
C GLY A 91 1.34 -6.84 7.53
N ILE A 92 1.02 -6.53 8.77
CA ILE A 92 0.47 -7.49 9.72
C ILE A 92 -0.86 -8.13 9.26
N GLY A 93 -1.64 -7.44 8.44
CA GLY A 93 -2.94 -7.95 7.98
C GLY A 93 -2.85 -8.99 6.86
N SER A 94 -1.83 -8.96 6.04
CA SER A 94 -1.69 -9.88 4.90
C SER A 94 -0.62 -10.94 5.09
N GLN A 95 0.45 -10.64 5.81
CA GLN A 95 1.61 -11.52 5.90
C GLN A 95 1.29 -12.84 6.62
N GLY A 96 0.43 -12.83 7.62
CA GLY A 96 0.01 -14.06 8.30
C GLY A 96 -0.71 -15.02 7.34
N ILE A 97 -1.60 -14.48 6.50
CA ILE A 97 -2.32 -15.27 5.48
C ILE A 97 -1.34 -15.78 4.43
N LEU A 98 -0.43 -14.91 3.99
CA LEU A 98 0.54 -15.27 2.95
C LEU A 98 1.49 -16.38 3.41
N MET A 99 1.96 -16.32 4.67
CA MET A 99 2.91 -17.27 5.19
C MET A 99 2.28 -18.58 5.63
N ASP A 100 1.13 -18.53 6.29
CA ASP A 100 0.55 -19.68 6.98
C ASP A 100 -0.88 -20.03 6.54
N GLY A 101 -1.48 -19.26 5.65
CA GLY A 101 -2.82 -19.53 5.15
C GLY A 101 -2.86 -20.76 4.25
N THR A 102 -4.04 -21.38 4.17
CA THR A 102 -4.29 -22.45 3.19
C THR A 102 -4.36 -21.86 1.78
N PRO A 103 -4.18 -22.68 0.71
CA PRO A 103 -4.37 -22.19 -0.65
C PRO A 103 -5.73 -21.52 -0.87
N GLU A 104 -6.79 -22.06 -0.26
CA GLU A 104 -8.15 -21.52 -0.35
C GLU A 104 -8.25 -20.16 0.33
N GLN A 105 -7.66 -20.00 1.51
CA GLN A 105 -7.64 -18.73 2.24
C GLN A 105 -6.86 -17.66 1.46
N LYS A 106 -5.72 -18.02 0.92
CA LYS A 106 -4.92 -17.09 0.10
C LYS A 106 -5.69 -16.63 -1.13
N ALA A 107 -6.33 -17.57 -1.84
CA ALA A 107 -7.11 -17.26 -3.04
C ALA A 107 -8.34 -16.40 -2.74
N GLU A 108 -8.96 -16.59 -1.57
CA GLU A 108 -10.14 -15.82 -1.17
C GLU A 108 -9.81 -14.42 -0.68
N TYR A 109 -8.80 -14.27 0.19
CA TYR A 109 -8.57 -13.02 0.89
C TYR A 109 -7.52 -12.12 0.25
N LEU A 110 -6.40 -12.68 -0.24
CA LEU A 110 -5.29 -11.85 -0.70
C LEU A 110 -5.63 -10.93 -1.88
N PRO A 111 -6.40 -11.36 -2.91
CA PRO A 111 -6.78 -10.43 -3.97
C PRO A 111 -7.63 -9.26 -3.48
N ARG A 112 -8.50 -9.50 -2.51
CA ARG A 112 -9.37 -8.46 -1.95
C ARG A 112 -8.61 -7.51 -1.02
N VAL A 113 -7.60 -8.02 -0.34
CA VAL A 113 -6.67 -7.22 0.45
C VAL A 113 -5.82 -6.34 -0.47
N ALA A 114 -5.28 -6.93 -1.54
CA ALA A 114 -4.42 -6.21 -2.48
C ALA A 114 -5.14 -5.09 -3.22
N SER A 115 -6.42 -5.26 -3.51
CA SER A 115 -7.24 -4.24 -4.19
C SER A 115 -7.72 -3.12 -3.25
N GLY A 116 -7.64 -3.33 -1.95
CA GLY A 116 -8.22 -2.41 -0.97
C GLY A 116 -9.72 -2.60 -0.75
N GLU A 117 -10.33 -3.64 -1.32
CA GLU A 117 -11.72 -4.00 -1.02
C GLU A 117 -11.87 -4.35 0.45
N LEU A 118 -10.94 -5.13 0.99
CA LEU A 118 -10.86 -5.41 2.41
C LEU A 118 -9.79 -4.53 3.04
N ILE A 119 -10.18 -3.75 4.03
CA ILE A 119 -9.26 -2.98 4.86
C ILE A 119 -9.00 -3.80 6.13
N MET A 120 -7.76 -4.24 6.28
CA MET A 120 -7.39 -5.12 7.38
C MET A 120 -7.21 -4.33 8.68
N SER A 121 -7.51 -4.99 9.79
CA SER A 121 -7.25 -4.46 11.13
C SER A 121 -6.63 -5.57 11.99
N PHE A 122 -6.03 -5.14 13.09
CA PHE A 122 -5.35 -6.08 13.99
C PHE A 122 -5.73 -5.77 15.44
#